data_56e0dfdb3fd6d023dc7f0472634842f4
#
_entry.id   56e0dfdb3fd6d023dc7f0472634842f4
#
_cell.length_a   1.000
_cell.length_b   1.000
_cell.length_c   1.000
_cell.angle_alpha   90.00
_cell.angle_beta   90.00
_cell.angle_gamma   90.00
#
_symmetry.space_group_name_H-M   'P 1'
#
loop_
_entity.id
_entity.type
_entity.pdbx_description
1 polymer ?
#
loop_
_entity_poly.entity_id
_entity_poly.type
_entity_poly.pdbx_seq_one_letter_code
_entity_poly.pdbx_strand_id
1 'polypeptide(L)'
;MKIKEHYKRDFEEIYKKTESNCYSFEGKTILVCGGAGVLGALFVRYLLFLNHFKFKNKCRVISLDNFLGREKKDLLEDDTLINLHHDLTSSYLSLKLYKEKIDFIINCSGCASPYYYERYPLETMDVSTEGTKNLLQTALSNNAKI
;
A
#
# COMPACT_ATOMS: atom_id res chain seq x y z
N MET A 1 -3.28 7.36 15.52
CA MET A 1 -2.02 7.84 14.89
C MET A 1 -1.87 9.35 15.02
N LYS A 2 -0.68 9.89 15.38
CA LYS A 2 -0.37 11.33 15.28
C LYS A 2 0.23 11.61 13.90
N ILE A 3 -0.58 12.18 13.00
CA ILE A 3 -0.06 12.66 11.70
C ILE A 3 0.75 13.92 11.97
N LYS A 4 2.01 13.98 11.50
CA LYS A 4 2.85 15.17 11.64
C LYS A 4 2.20 16.35 10.91
N GLU A 5 2.31 17.56 11.48
CA GLU A 5 1.58 18.77 11.01
C GLU A 5 1.83 19.10 9.52
N HIS A 6 3.09 18.92 9.04
CA HIS A 6 3.42 19.16 7.63
C HIS A 6 2.68 18.18 6.68
N TYR A 7 2.56 16.89 7.03
CA TYR A 7 1.77 15.95 6.23
C TYR A 7 0.29 16.32 6.22
N LYS A 8 -0.24 16.77 7.34
CA LYS A 8 -1.66 17.16 7.43
C LYS A 8 -1.99 18.28 6.46
N ARG A 9 -1.15 19.34 6.41
CA ARG A 9 -1.32 20.45 5.47
C ARG A 9 -1.28 19.98 4.01
N ASP A 10 -0.26 19.19 3.66
CA ASP A 10 -0.08 18.72 2.30
C ASP A 10 -1.22 17.77 1.87
N PHE A 11 -1.69 16.92 2.77
CA PHE A 11 -2.83 16.02 2.53
C PHE A 11 -4.16 16.78 2.40
N GLU A 12 -4.36 17.89 3.13
CA GLU A 12 -5.53 18.76 2.93
C GLU A 12 -5.52 19.40 1.54
N GLU A 13 -4.38 19.84 1.04
CA GLU A 13 -4.26 20.37 -0.32
C GLU A 13 -4.53 19.33 -1.40
N ILE A 14 -4.00 18.11 -1.23
CA ILE A 14 -4.27 16.97 -2.11
C ILE A 14 -5.78 16.66 -2.09
N TYR A 15 -6.38 16.55 -0.91
CA TYR A 15 -7.80 16.25 -0.76
C TYR A 15 -8.67 17.25 -1.51
N LYS A 16 -8.44 18.56 -1.35
CA LYS A 16 -9.20 19.61 -2.05
C LYS A 16 -9.22 19.44 -3.57
N LYS A 17 -8.14 18.89 -4.14
CA LYS A 17 -8.00 18.66 -5.59
C LYS A 17 -8.57 17.32 -6.05
N THR A 18 -8.74 16.35 -5.16
CA THR A 18 -9.08 14.96 -5.49
C THR A 18 -10.30 14.44 -4.74
N GLU A 19 -11.07 15.33 -4.11
CA GLU A 19 -12.17 14.99 -3.20
C GLU A 19 -13.15 13.98 -3.80
N SER A 20 -13.63 14.23 -5.03
CA SER A 20 -14.57 13.34 -5.71
C SER A 20 -14.03 11.92 -5.92
N ASN A 21 -12.72 11.81 -6.17
CA ASN A 21 -12.06 10.51 -6.39
C ASN A 21 -11.80 9.78 -5.07
N CYS A 22 -11.51 10.51 -3.99
CA CYS A 22 -11.20 9.92 -2.70
C CYS A 22 -12.38 9.13 -2.11
N TYR A 23 -13.61 9.57 -2.34
CA TYR A 23 -14.81 8.85 -1.86
C TYR A 23 -14.96 7.44 -2.42
N SER A 24 -14.32 7.12 -3.55
CA SER A 24 -14.29 5.76 -4.08
C SER A 24 -13.62 4.75 -3.13
N PHE A 25 -12.77 5.21 -2.22
CA PHE A 25 -12.06 4.41 -1.22
C PHE A 25 -12.84 4.24 0.10
N GLU A 26 -13.89 5.04 0.33
CA GLU A 26 -14.65 5.00 1.58
C GLU A 26 -15.30 3.62 1.80
N GLY A 27 -15.06 3.01 2.96
CA GLY A 27 -15.57 1.69 3.32
C GLY A 27 -14.96 0.51 2.53
N LYS A 28 -13.87 0.75 1.78
CA LYS A 28 -13.21 -0.24 0.93
C LYS A 28 -11.96 -0.81 1.57
N THR A 29 -11.50 -1.96 1.06
CA THR A 29 -10.21 -2.54 1.42
C THR A 29 -9.18 -2.23 0.34
N ILE A 30 -8.10 -1.56 0.73
CA ILE A 30 -7.03 -1.10 -0.16
C ILE A 30 -5.73 -1.81 0.22
N LEU A 31 -5.16 -2.55 -0.74
CA LEU A 31 -3.84 -3.15 -0.64
C LEU A 31 -2.80 -2.18 -1.21
N VAL A 32 -1.83 -1.79 -0.39
CA VAL A 32 -0.67 -0.97 -0.81
C VAL A 32 0.57 -1.84 -0.77
N CYS A 33 1.09 -2.22 -1.93
CA CYS A 33 2.33 -2.98 -2.06
C CYS A 33 3.54 -2.06 -2.09
N GLY A 34 4.63 -2.45 -1.44
CA GLY A 34 5.75 -1.55 -1.17
C GLY A 34 5.38 -0.48 -0.12
N GLY A 35 4.50 -0.82 0.82
CA GLY A 35 3.91 0.11 1.78
C GLY A 35 4.91 0.70 2.80
N ALA A 36 6.07 0.08 3.00
CA ALA A 36 7.17 0.62 3.78
C ALA A 36 8.11 1.50 2.95
N GLY A 37 8.03 1.47 1.61
CA GLY A 37 8.79 2.32 0.69
C GLY A 37 8.38 3.80 0.78
N VAL A 38 9.11 4.67 0.05
CA VAL A 38 8.84 6.13 0.09
C VAL A 38 7.44 6.45 -0.39
N LEU A 39 7.07 6.01 -1.59
CA LEU A 39 5.75 6.28 -2.18
C LEU A 39 4.64 5.51 -1.46
N GLY A 40 4.83 4.20 -1.23
CA GLY A 40 3.82 3.39 -0.54
C GLY A 40 3.49 3.91 0.84
N ALA A 41 4.49 4.32 1.61
CA ALA A 41 4.27 4.91 2.93
C ALA A 41 3.53 6.26 2.88
N LEU A 42 3.68 7.05 1.80
CA LEU A 42 2.87 8.26 1.60
C LEU A 42 1.41 7.91 1.31
N PHE A 43 1.14 6.92 0.45
CA PHE A 43 -0.23 6.45 0.21
C PHE A 43 -0.87 5.90 1.47
N VAL A 44 -0.17 5.06 2.24
CA VAL A 44 -0.68 4.55 3.52
C VAL A 44 -1.04 5.72 4.45
N ARG A 45 -0.14 6.70 4.65
CA ARG A 45 -0.40 7.88 5.49
C ARG A 45 -1.59 8.70 4.98
N TYR A 46 -1.72 8.86 3.67
CA TYR A 46 -2.84 9.61 3.09
C TYR A 46 -4.18 8.89 3.30
N LEU A 47 -4.25 7.58 3.11
CA LEU A 47 -5.45 6.79 3.38
C LEU A 47 -5.85 6.86 4.87
N LEU A 48 -4.87 6.79 5.78
CA LEU A 48 -5.12 6.97 7.21
C LEU A 48 -5.58 8.40 7.53
N PHE A 49 -5.04 9.42 6.86
CA PHE A 49 -5.55 10.78 6.98
C PHE A 49 -7.02 10.88 6.55
N LEU A 50 -7.40 10.27 5.42
CA LEU A 50 -8.79 10.23 4.97
C LEU A 50 -9.69 9.55 6.01
N ASN A 51 -9.25 8.42 6.58
CA ASN A 51 -9.96 7.71 7.64
C ASN A 51 -10.21 8.56 8.90
N HIS A 52 -9.24 9.39 9.27
CA HIS A 52 -9.34 10.18 10.50
C HIS A 52 -10.07 11.51 10.33
N PHE A 53 -10.08 12.10 9.13
CA PHE A 53 -10.53 13.48 8.95
C PHE A 53 -11.63 13.66 7.89
N LYS A 54 -11.87 12.66 7.02
CA LYS A 54 -12.76 12.84 5.85
C LYS A 54 -13.84 11.78 5.74
N PHE A 55 -13.51 10.50 5.98
CA PHE A 55 -14.44 9.39 5.79
C PHE A 55 -15.37 9.18 6.98
N LYS A 56 -16.66 8.95 6.71
CA LYS A 56 -17.64 8.46 7.68
C LYS A 56 -17.44 6.96 7.91
N ASN A 57 -17.27 6.20 6.82
CA ASN A 57 -16.98 4.77 6.85
C ASN A 57 -15.51 4.57 6.51
N LYS A 58 -14.71 4.24 7.50
CA LYS A 58 -13.26 4.08 7.31
C LYS A 58 -12.95 2.99 6.29
N CYS A 59 -11.98 3.24 5.41
CA CYS A 59 -11.40 2.21 4.57
C CYS A 59 -10.41 1.37 5.38
N ARG A 60 -10.25 0.10 5.00
CA ARG A 60 -9.24 -0.79 5.54
C ARG A 60 -7.99 -0.73 4.68
N VAL A 61 -6.84 -0.52 5.29
CA VAL A 61 -5.55 -0.41 4.60
C VAL A 61 -4.69 -1.62 4.93
N ILE A 62 -4.21 -2.32 3.91
CA ILE A 62 -3.23 -3.41 4.04
C ILE A 62 -1.93 -2.90 3.43
N SER A 63 -0.93 -2.68 4.26
CA SER A 63 0.43 -2.28 3.86
C SER A 63 1.28 -3.53 3.74
N LEU A 64 1.61 -3.94 2.53
CA LEU A 64 2.41 -5.12 2.24
C LEU A 64 3.82 -4.73 1.82
N ASP A 65 4.84 -5.36 2.43
CA ASP A 65 6.25 -5.13 2.10
C ASP A 65 7.10 -6.35 2.47
N ASN A 66 8.21 -6.58 1.78
CA ASN A 66 9.20 -7.60 2.16
C ASN A 66 10.34 -7.03 3.01
N PHE A 67 10.34 -5.70 3.22
CA PHE A 67 11.34 -4.94 3.98
C PHE A 67 12.78 -5.06 3.47
N LEU A 68 12.97 -5.41 2.20
CA LEU A 68 14.28 -5.35 1.57
C LEU A 68 14.76 -3.89 1.56
N GLY A 69 15.71 -3.57 2.42
CA GLY A 69 16.25 -2.21 2.52
C GLY A 69 15.58 -1.28 3.54
N ARG A 70 14.68 -1.76 4.37
CA ARG A 70 14.11 -1.00 5.50
C ARG A 70 13.96 -1.83 6.77
N GLU A 71 14.12 -1.17 7.92
CA GLU A 71 13.85 -1.78 9.21
C GLU A 71 12.36 -1.68 9.58
N LYS A 72 11.83 -2.74 10.19
CA LYS A 72 10.40 -2.83 10.60
C LYS A 72 9.99 -1.84 11.70
N LYS A 73 10.93 -1.25 12.40
CA LYS A 73 10.67 -0.40 13.60
C LYS A 73 9.95 0.93 13.31
N ASP A 74 9.87 1.34 12.04
CA ASP A 74 9.21 2.59 11.64
C ASP A 74 7.80 2.39 11.07
N LEU A 75 7.20 1.21 11.29
CA LEU A 75 5.86 0.93 10.80
C LEU A 75 4.82 1.78 11.54
N LEU A 76 3.86 2.27 10.78
CA LEU A 76 2.70 2.96 11.34
C LEU A 76 1.78 1.96 12.05
N GLU A 77 1.15 2.42 13.12
CA GLU A 77 0.11 1.67 13.84
C GLU A 77 -1.20 2.45 13.80
N ASP A 78 -2.27 1.77 13.40
CA ASP A 78 -3.64 2.30 13.36
C ASP A 78 -4.64 1.15 13.33
N ASP A 79 -5.82 1.34 13.92
CA ASP A 79 -6.86 0.30 13.99
C ASP A 79 -7.39 -0.14 12.62
N THR A 80 -7.21 0.70 11.60
CA THR A 80 -7.62 0.43 10.22
C THR A 80 -6.48 -0.05 9.33
N LEU A 81 -5.26 -0.21 9.88
CA LEU A 81 -4.05 -0.61 9.17
C LEU A 81 -3.58 -2.00 9.57
N ILE A 82 -3.33 -2.84 8.57
CA ILE A 82 -2.63 -4.12 8.72
C ILE A 82 -1.28 -4.01 8.03
N ASN A 83 -0.19 -4.24 8.78
CA ASN A 83 1.15 -4.36 8.19
C ASN A 83 1.44 -5.84 7.91
N LEU A 84 1.64 -6.18 6.65
CA LEU A 84 1.86 -7.54 6.17
C LEU A 84 3.28 -7.69 5.62
N HIS A 85 4.04 -8.63 6.19
CA HIS A 85 5.32 -9.04 5.63
C HIS A 85 5.10 -10.14 4.58
N HIS A 86 5.34 -9.83 3.31
CA HIS A 86 5.23 -10.80 2.22
C HIS A 86 6.09 -10.36 1.03
N ASP A 87 6.72 -11.34 0.38
CA ASP A 87 7.43 -11.13 -0.87
C ASP A 87 6.51 -11.45 -2.04
N LEU A 88 6.25 -10.47 -2.89
CA LEU A 88 5.36 -10.59 -4.03
C LEU A 88 5.85 -11.61 -5.08
N THR A 89 7.15 -11.92 -5.09
CA THR A 89 7.75 -12.88 -6.04
C THR A 89 7.59 -14.32 -5.58
N SER A 90 7.43 -14.54 -4.27
CA SER A 90 7.47 -15.88 -3.68
C SER A 90 6.23 -16.73 -3.97
N SER A 91 5.05 -16.10 -4.06
CA SER A 91 3.80 -16.78 -4.34
C SER A 91 2.67 -15.79 -4.60
N TYR A 92 1.64 -16.26 -5.28
CA TYR A 92 0.33 -15.61 -5.33
C TYR A 92 -0.16 -15.32 -3.92
N LEU A 93 -0.54 -14.07 -3.69
CA LEU A 93 -1.11 -13.65 -2.40
C LEU A 93 -2.46 -14.34 -2.20
N SER A 94 -2.44 -15.51 -1.57
CA SER A 94 -3.66 -16.22 -1.20
C SER A 94 -4.35 -15.46 -0.08
N LEU A 95 -5.33 -14.65 -0.45
CA LEU A 95 -6.15 -13.86 0.47
C LEU A 95 -7.07 -14.71 1.36
N LYS A 96 -7.00 -16.03 1.25
CA LYS A 96 -7.57 -16.92 2.26
C LYS A 96 -6.99 -16.67 3.67
N LEU A 97 -5.80 -16.04 3.76
CA LEU A 97 -5.24 -15.56 5.02
C LEU A 97 -5.98 -14.33 5.56
N TYR A 98 -6.57 -13.53 4.70
CA TYR A 98 -7.37 -12.37 5.05
C TYR A 98 -8.78 -12.61 4.53
N LYS A 99 -9.71 -12.87 5.41
CA LYS A 99 -11.15 -13.11 5.11
C LYS A 99 -11.82 -11.93 4.38
N GLU A 100 -11.07 -10.96 3.91
CA GLU A 100 -11.55 -9.71 3.37
C GLU A 100 -11.26 -9.59 1.88
N LYS A 101 -12.27 -9.18 1.15
CA LYS A 101 -12.18 -8.86 -0.27
C LYS A 101 -11.35 -7.60 -0.45
N ILE A 102 -10.34 -7.63 -1.33
CA ILE A 102 -9.64 -6.42 -1.77
C ILE A 102 -10.45 -5.73 -2.87
N ASP A 103 -10.65 -4.42 -2.72
CA ASP A 103 -11.34 -3.58 -3.70
C ASP A 103 -10.36 -2.81 -4.59
N PHE A 104 -9.21 -2.39 -4.02
CA PHE A 104 -8.18 -1.63 -4.73
C PHE A 104 -6.78 -2.15 -4.41
N ILE A 105 -5.90 -2.10 -5.42
CA ILE A 105 -4.47 -2.39 -5.26
C ILE A 105 -3.68 -1.17 -5.73
N ILE A 106 -2.78 -0.68 -4.90
CA ILE A 106 -1.80 0.37 -5.24
C ILE A 106 -0.43 -0.29 -5.24
N ASN A 107 0.15 -0.47 -6.42
CA ASN A 107 1.47 -1.09 -6.56
C ASN A 107 2.57 -0.03 -6.54
N CYS A 108 3.30 0.03 -5.43
CA CYS A 108 4.51 0.82 -5.23
C CYS A 108 5.73 -0.07 -4.96
N SER A 109 5.61 -1.39 -5.23
CA SER A 109 6.72 -2.31 -5.02
C SER A 109 7.78 -2.14 -6.10
N GLY A 110 9.04 -2.20 -5.70
CA GLY A 110 10.19 -2.12 -6.59
C GLY A 110 11.42 -1.55 -5.91
N CYS A 111 12.59 -1.92 -6.40
CA CYS A 111 13.88 -1.40 -5.93
C CYS A 111 14.26 -0.16 -6.74
N ALA A 112 13.85 1.03 -6.31
CA ALA A 112 14.09 2.28 -7.04
C ALA A 112 15.44 2.95 -6.72
N SER A 113 16.16 2.50 -5.68
CA SER A 113 17.47 3.05 -5.30
C SER A 113 18.58 2.37 -6.09
N PRO A 114 19.52 3.15 -6.72
CA PRO A 114 20.71 2.62 -7.39
C PRO A 114 21.46 1.58 -6.56
N TYR A 115 21.69 1.87 -5.30
CA TYR A 115 22.37 0.99 -4.35
C TYR A 115 21.69 -0.40 -4.27
N TYR A 116 20.37 -0.47 -4.30
CA TYR A 116 19.64 -1.74 -4.17
C TYR A 116 19.51 -2.47 -5.51
N TYR A 117 19.17 -1.80 -6.61
CA TYR A 117 19.01 -2.50 -7.88
C TYR A 117 20.34 -2.95 -8.49
N GLU A 118 21.47 -2.30 -8.17
CA GLU A 118 22.80 -2.78 -8.54
C GLU A 118 23.21 -4.01 -7.71
N ARG A 119 22.82 -4.06 -6.44
CA ARG A 119 23.14 -5.16 -5.53
C ARG A 119 22.22 -6.37 -5.69
N TYR A 120 20.98 -6.13 -6.06
CA TYR A 120 19.92 -7.13 -6.19
C TYR A 120 19.22 -7.01 -7.56
N PRO A 121 19.96 -7.19 -8.69
CA PRO A 121 19.41 -6.96 -10.02
C PRO A 121 18.34 -7.98 -10.41
N LEU A 122 18.48 -9.24 -10.02
CA LEU A 122 17.50 -10.28 -10.30
C LEU A 122 16.21 -10.06 -9.50
N GLU A 123 16.32 -9.80 -8.22
CA GLU A 123 15.17 -9.51 -7.35
C GLU A 123 14.43 -8.24 -7.80
N THR A 124 15.15 -7.25 -8.34
CA THR A 124 14.57 -6.04 -8.92
C THR A 124 13.76 -6.35 -10.18
N MET A 125 14.27 -7.23 -11.02
CA MET A 125 13.57 -7.70 -12.21
C MET A 125 12.36 -8.56 -11.83
N ASP A 126 12.53 -9.50 -10.90
CA ASP A 126 11.48 -10.42 -10.46
C ASP A 126 10.29 -9.70 -9.83
N VAL A 127 10.52 -8.69 -8.97
CA VAL A 127 9.42 -7.91 -8.40
C VAL A 127 8.64 -7.15 -9.47
N SER A 128 9.32 -6.69 -10.53
CA SER A 128 8.69 -5.97 -11.63
C SER A 128 7.89 -6.88 -12.58
N THR A 129 8.28 -8.14 -12.71
CA THR A 129 7.66 -9.14 -13.60
C THR A 129 6.74 -10.09 -12.83
N GLU A 130 7.29 -11.06 -12.10
CA GLU A 130 6.51 -12.06 -11.36
C GLU A 130 5.70 -11.42 -10.23
N GLY A 131 6.26 -10.42 -9.51
CA GLY A 131 5.54 -9.67 -8.50
C GLY A 131 4.31 -8.98 -9.07
N THR A 132 4.46 -8.29 -10.20
CA THR A 132 3.34 -7.63 -10.89
C THR A 132 2.32 -8.65 -11.40
N LYS A 133 2.75 -9.77 -11.95
CA LYS A 133 1.85 -10.86 -12.40
C LYS A 133 1.03 -11.41 -11.22
N ASN A 134 1.65 -11.65 -10.08
CA ASN A 134 0.96 -12.11 -8.87
C ASN A 134 -0.07 -11.10 -8.36
N LEU A 135 0.21 -9.79 -8.48
CA LEU A 135 -0.76 -8.74 -8.15
C LEU A 135 -1.92 -8.69 -9.13
N LEU A 136 -1.69 -8.84 -10.42
CA LEU A 136 -2.76 -8.91 -11.44
C LEU A 136 -3.66 -10.13 -11.20
N GLN A 137 -3.10 -11.28 -10.85
CA GLN A 137 -3.89 -12.46 -10.46
C GLN A 137 -4.71 -12.21 -9.19
N THR A 138 -4.13 -11.50 -8.21
CA THR A 138 -4.83 -11.06 -7.00
C THR A 138 -5.98 -10.12 -7.34
N ALA A 139 -5.77 -9.16 -8.23
CA ALA A 139 -6.81 -8.24 -8.69
C ALA A 139 -7.95 -8.99 -9.38
N LEU A 140 -7.64 -9.89 -10.30
CA LEU A 140 -8.64 -10.70 -11.01
C LEU A 140 -9.48 -11.54 -10.05
N SER A 141 -8.86 -12.23 -9.09
CA SER A 141 -9.56 -13.10 -8.14
C SER A 141 -10.44 -12.35 -7.15
N ASN A 142 -10.18 -11.06 -6.92
CA ASN A 142 -10.95 -10.18 -6.04
C ASN A 142 -11.93 -9.27 -6.79
N ASN A 143 -11.85 -9.21 -8.13
CA ASN A 143 -12.47 -8.16 -8.93
C ASN A 143 -12.06 -6.77 -8.44
N ALA A 144 -10.77 -6.62 -8.09
CA ALA A 144 -10.18 -5.38 -7.60
C ALA A 144 -9.69 -4.50 -8.77
N LYS A 145 -9.68 -3.19 -8.54
CA LYS A 145 -9.01 -2.23 -9.42
C LYS A 145 -7.53 -2.12 -9.04
N ILE A 146 -6.63 -2.06 -10.03
CA ILE A 146 -5.20 -1.89 -9.85
C ILE A 146 -4.71 -0.67 -10.62
#